data_4ae044b52f914b8fe17c4deba9c54b8f
#
_entry.id   4ae044b52f914b8fe17c4deba9c54b8f
#
_cell.length_a   1.000
_cell.length_b   1.000
_cell.length_c   1.000
_cell.angle_alpha   90.00
_cell.angle_beta   90.00
_cell.angle_gamma   90.00
#
_symmetry.space_group_name_H-M   'P 1'
#
loop_
_entity.id
_entity.type
_entity.pdbx_description
1 polymer ?
#
loop_
_entity_poly.entity_id
_entity_poly.type
_entity_poly.pdbx_seq_one_letter_code
_entity_poly.pdbx_strand_id
1 'polypeptide(L)'
;MLPKGTGAILFTGASASVKGYAQSAPFAMGKFALRGLAQSMARELGPQGLHVAHVVIDGGIRSPRRPETADHPDAMLDPDAIAASYLHLLTQPRSAWAWEIELRPWVEKF
;
A
#
# COMPACT_ATOMS: atom_id res chain seq x y z
N MET A 1 -13.73 -15.39 -6.53
CA MET A 1 -12.36 -15.49 -7.06
C MET A 1 -11.77 -16.90 -6.98
N LEU A 2 -11.87 -17.55 -5.81
CA LEU A 2 -11.27 -18.88 -5.65
C LEU A 2 -11.73 -19.93 -6.66
N PRO A 3 -13.05 -20.06 -6.97
CA PRO A 3 -13.47 -21.06 -7.95
C PRO A 3 -12.87 -20.87 -9.35
N LYS A 4 -12.54 -19.64 -9.70
CA LYS A 4 -11.92 -19.33 -11.02
C LYS A 4 -10.40 -19.38 -10.98
N GLY A 5 -9.79 -19.43 -9.81
CA GLY A 5 -8.34 -19.38 -9.67
C GLY A 5 -7.70 -18.11 -10.20
N THR A 6 -8.42 -16.98 -10.16
CA THR A 6 -7.93 -15.70 -10.64
C THR A 6 -8.61 -14.56 -9.90
N GLY A 7 -7.90 -13.47 -9.74
CA GLY A 7 -8.37 -12.27 -9.08
C GLY A 7 -7.27 -11.57 -8.31
N ALA A 8 -7.56 -10.39 -7.80
CA ALA A 8 -6.61 -9.61 -7.02
C ALA A 8 -7.32 -8.96 -5.84
N ILE A 9 -6.63 -8.89 -4.71
CA ILE A 9 -7.07 -8.17 -3.51
C ILE A 9 -5.94 -7.25 -3.11
N LEU A 10 -6.18 -5.94 -3.15
CA LEU A 10 -5.18 -4.93 -2.82
C LEU A 10 -5.57 -4.21 -1.53
N PHE A 11 -4.69 -4.29 -0.53
CA PHE A 11 -4.88 -3.61 0.75
C PHE A 11 -4.07 -2.32 0.77
N THR A 12 -4.69 -1.24 1.23
CA THR A 12 -4.02 0.05 1.40
C THR A 12 -3.59 0.23 2.84
N GLY A 13 -2.28 0.27 3.06
CA GLY A 13 -1.68 0.54 4.35
C GLY A 13 -1.21 1.97 4.47
N ALA A 14 -0.40 2.22 5.49
CA ALA A 14 0.16 3.54 5.79
C ALA A 14 1.55 3.37 6.41
N SER A 15 2.24 4.48 6.67
CA SER A 15 3.47 4.46 7.47
C SER A 15 3.28 3.66 8.75
N ALA A 16 2.11 3.81 9.37
CA ALA A 16 1.75 3.12 10.61
C ALA A 16 1.58 1.60 10.45
N SER A 17 1.61 1.07 9.22
CA SER A 17 1.64 -0.38 9.00
C SER A 17 2.97 -1.01 9.42
N VAL A 18 4.05 -0.22 9.42
CA VAL A 18 5.41 -0.69 9.70
C VAL A 18 6.11 0.14 10.77
N LYS A 19 5.51 1.23 11.24
CA LYS A 19 6.08 2.12 12.26
C LYS A 19 5.03 2.50 13.29
N GLY A 20 5.36 2.31 14.57
CA GLY A 20 4.49 2.75 15.66
C GLY A 20 4.91 4.12 16.16
N TYR A 21 4.25 5.17 15.67
CA TYR A 21 4.54 6.53 16.11
C TYR A 21 3.96 6.81 17.48
N ALA A 22 4.60 7.71 18.22
CA ALA A 22 4.08 8.18 19.49
C ALA A 22 2.69 8.79 19.31
N GLN A 23 1.81 8.58 20.29
CA GLN A 23 0.44 9.11 20.31
C GLN A 23 -0.47 8.59 19.17
N SER A 24 -0.08 7.47 18.54
CA SER A 24 -0.82 6.86 17.44
C SER A 24 -1.08 5.38 17.65
N ALA A 25 -1.13 4.92 18.92
CA ALA A 25 -1.25 3.50 19.22
C ALA A 25 -2.45 2.80 18.57
N PRO A 26 -3.69 3.35 18.64
CA PRO A 26 -4.82 2.67 17.99
C PRO A 26 -4.68 2.57 16.47
N PHE A 27 -4.18 3.62 15.84
CA PHE A 27 -3.98 3.64 14.38
C PHE A 27 -2.87 2.65 13.97
N ALA A 28 -1.76 2.65 14.70
CA ALA A 28 -0.66 1.71 14.46
C ALA A 28 -1.12 0.26 14.66
N MET A 29 -1.87 -0.01 15.72
CA MET A 29 -2.41 -1.34 15.99
C MET A 29 -3.26 -1.84 14.81
N GLY A 30 -4.17 -1.00 14.31
CA GLY A 30 -5.03 -1.35 13.19
C GLY A 30 -4.25 -1.58 11.90
N LYS A 31 -3.29 -0.71 11.60
CA LYS A 31 -2.50 -0.80 10.36
C LYS A 31 -1.49 -1.96 10.39
N PHE A 32 -0.87 -2.25 11.52
CA PHE A 32 -0.04 -3.45 11.67
C PHE A 32 -0.87 -4.73 11.52
N ALA A 33 -2.08 -4.74 12.09
CA ALA A 33 -2.99 -5.88 11.95
C ALA A 33 -3.39 -6.08 10.48
N LEU A 34 -3.68 -5.00 9.76
CA LEU A 34 -4.01 -5.06 8.33
C LEU A 34 -2.85 -5.66 7.53
N ARG A 35 -1.62 -5.25 7.81
CA ARG A 35 -0.45 -5.82 7.14
C ARG A 35 -0.32 -7.30 7.42
N GLY A 36 -0.52 -7.73 8.67
CA GLY A 36 -0.50 -9.15 9.04
C GLY A 36 -1.55 -9.95 8.30
N LEU A 37 -2.78 -9.41 8.21
CA LEU A 37 -3.87 -10.03 7.46
C LEU A 37 -3.48 -10.18 5.97
N ALA A 38 -2.98 -9.11 5.37
CA ALA A 38 -2.59 -9.11 3.96
C ALA A 38 -1.50 -10.16 3.67
N GLN A 39 -0.49 -10.23 4.53
CA GLN A 39 0.58 -11.22 4.35
C GLN A 39 0.07 -12.65 4.48
N SER A 40 -0.76 -12.89 5.50
CA SER A 40 -1.36 -14.23 5.70
C SER A 40 -2.19 -14.65 4.50
N MET A 41 -3.01 -13.73 3.99
CA MET A 41 -3.83 -14.00 2.80
C MET A 41 -2.97 -14.20 1.55
N ALA A 42 -1.92 -13.41 1.37
CA ALA A 42 -1.02 -13.56 0.24
C ALA A 42 -0.37 -14.94 0.21
N ARG A 43 0.07 -15.42 1.38
CA ARG A 43 0.71 -16.74 1.52
C ARG A 43 -0.28 -17.89 1.32
N GLU A 44 -1.53 -17.71 1.77
CA GLU A 44 -2.57 -18.74 1.64
C GLU A 44 -3.18 -18.79 0.24
N LEU A 45 -3.51 -17.64 -0.32
CA LEU A 45 -4.30 -17.56 -1.55
C LEU A 45 -3.44 -17.43 -2.82
N GLY A 46 -2.20 -17.00 -2.71
CA GLY A 46 -1.28 -16.90 -3.84
C GLY A 46 -1.15 -18.22 -4.60
N PRO A 47 -0.87 -19.35 -3.92
CA PRO A 47 -0.80 -20.64 -4.60
C PRO A 47 -2.10 -21.06 -5.29
N GLN A 48 -3.23 -20.46 -4.90
CA GLN A 48 -4.54 -20.71 -5.51
C GLN A 48 -4.87 -19.74 -6.65
N GLY A 49 -3.90 -18.90 -7.05
CA GLY A 49 -4.03 -18.02 -8.20
C GLY A 49 -4.53 -16.61 -7.88
N LEU A 50 -4.66 -16.23 -6.61
CA LEU A 50 -5.09 -14.89 -6.23
C LEU A 50 -3.90 -14.01 -5.88
N HIS A 51 -3.82 -12.85 -6.52
CA HIS A 51 -2.77 -11.88 -6.23
C HIS A 51 -3.21 -10.98 -5.08
N VAL A 52 -2.66 -11.21 -3.90
CA VAL A 52 -2.94 -10.39 -2.71
C VAL A 52 -1.73 -9.52 -2.44
N ALA A 53 -1.93 -8.20 -2.40
CA ALA A 53 -0.85 -7.26 -2.18
C ALA A 53 -1.24 -6.19 -1.17
N HIS A 54 -0.24 -5.67 -0.49
CA HIS A 54 -0.35 -4.60 0.50
C HIS A 54 0.51 -3.42 0.05
N VAL A 55 -0.06 -2.22 0.04
CA VAL A 55 0.64 -1.00 -0.37
C VAL A 55 0.83 -0.11 0.84
N VAL A 56 2.08 0.12 1.22
CA VAL A 56 2.43 1.04 2.30
C VAL A 56 2.47 2.44 1.71
N ILE A 57 1.52 3.28 2.10
CA ILE A 57 1.49 4.69 1.72
C ILE A 57 2.23 5.46 2.81
N ASP A 58 3.49 5.78 2.54
CA ASP A 58 4.38 6.42 3.52
C ASP A 58 4.47 7.91 3.27
N GLY A 59 3.44 8.63 3.69
CA GLY A 59 3.35 10.08 3.55
C GLY A 59 1.93 10.56 3.33
N GLY A 60 1.73 11.87 3.32
CA GLY A 60 0.45 12.48 3.03
C GLY A 60 0.11 12.42 1.55
N ILE A 61 -1.14 12.19 1.23
CA ILE A 61 -1.63 12.19 -0.15
C ILE A 61 -2.16 13.58 -0.49
N ARG A 62 -1.68 14.14 -1.60
CA ARG A 62 -2.17 15.43 -2.08
C ARG A 62 -3.67 15.32 -2.43
N SER A 63 -4.42 16.32 -2.01
CA SER A 63 -5.85 16.41 -2.29
C SER A 63 -6.28 17.88 -2.28
N PRO A 64 -7.52 18.22 -2.69
CA PRO A 64 -8.03 19.59 -2.54
C PRO A 64 -7.99 20.12 -1.10
N ARG A 65 -8.10 19.23 -0.10
CA ARG A 65 -8.01 19.60 1.33
C ARG A 65 -6.57 19.68 1.82
N ARG A 66 -5.64 19.02 1.11
CA ARG A 66 -4.21 18.99 1.42
C ARG A 66 -3.44 19.28 0.15
N PRO A 67 -3.48 20.53 -0.35
CA PRO A 67 -2.74 20.87 -1.55
C PRO A 67 -1.24 20.91 -1.29
N GLU A 68 -0.48 20.67 -2.32
CA GLU A 68 0.95 20.87 -2.29
C GLU A 68 1.25 22.36 -2.15
N THR A 69 2.26 22.74 -1.35
CA THR A 69 2.67 24.12 -1.18
C THR A 69 3.88 24.42 -2.08
N ALA A 70 3.98 25.68 -2.49
CA ALA A 70 5.11 26.13 -3.32
C ALA A 70 6.47 25.99 -2.61
N ASP A 71 6.48 26.09 -1.26
CA ASP A 71 7.70 25.98 -0.46
C ASP A 71 8.21 24.55 -0.33
N HIS A 72 7.33 23.57 -0.52
CA HIS A 72 7.63 22.14 -0.36
C HIS A 72 7.07 21.35 -1.53
N PRO A 73 7.60 21.54 -2.75
CA PRO A 73 7.14 20.74 -3.89
C PRO A 73 7.48 19.27 -3.67
N ASP A 74 6.59 18.41 -4.13
CA ASP A 74 6.72 16.94 -3.99
C ASP A 74 6.78 16.45 -2.54
N ALA A 75 6.34 17.24 -1.56
CA ALA A 75 6.29 16.81 -0.16
C ALA A 75 5.14 15.83 0.10
N MET A 76 4.18 15.73 -0.82
CA MET A 76 3.03 14.86 -0.71
C MET A 76 2.95 13.90 -1.90
N LEU A 77 2.35 12.74 -1.67
CA LEU A 77 2.13 11.75 -2.72
C LEU A 77 1.09 12.25 -3.72
N ASP A 78 1.38 12.05 -5.01
CA ASP A 78 0.44 12.31 -6.09
C ASP A 78 -0.54 11.13 -6.17
N PRO A 79 -1.86 11.37 -6.03
CA PRO A 79 -2.84 10.28 -6.09
C PRO A 79 -2.82 9.54 -7.42
N ASP A 80 -2.56 10.21 -8.53
CA ASP A 80 -2.49 9.55 -9.84
C ASP A 80 -1.28 8.62 -9.94
N ALA A 81 -0.15 9.01 -9.36
CA ALA A 81 1.03 8.16 -9.30
C ALA A 81 0.77 6.91 -8.44
N ILE A 82 0.05 7.05 -7.33
CA ILE A 82 -0.37 5.92 -6.50
C ILE A 82 -1.25 4.98 -7.33
N ALA A 83 -2.24 5.52 -8.03
CA ALA A 83 -3.14 4.73 -8.86
C ALA A 83 -2.37 3.96 -9.94
N ALA A 84 -1.37 4.57 -10.56
CA ALA A 84 -0.52 3.91 -11.56
C ALA A 84 0.22 2.71 -10.95
N SER A 85 0.70 2.82 -9.71
CA SER A 85 1.35 1.71 -9.02
C SER A 85 0.38 0.56 -8.73
N TYR A 86 -0.86 0.87 -8.37
CA TYR A 86 -1.91 -0.14 -8.17
C TYR A 86 -2.21 -0.88 -9.47
N LEU A 87 -2.34 -0.15 -10.59
CA LEU A 87 -2.56 -0.77 -11.89
C LEU A 87 -1.39 -1.67 -12.29
N HIS A 88 -0.17 -1.25 -11.97
CA HIS A 88 1.01 -2.08 -12.22
C HIS A 88 0.95 -3.41 -11.46
N LEU A 89 0.53 -3.38 -10.19
CA LEU A 89 0.35 -4.62 -9.41
C LEU A 89 -0.63 -5.57 -10.09
N LEU A 90 -1.73 -5.05 -10.64
CA LEU A 90 -2.75 -5.86 -11.30
C LEU A 90 -2.23 -6.54 -12.57
N THR A 91 -1.20 -6.00 -13.20
CA THR A 91 -0.65 -6.51 -14.45
C THR A 91 0.62 -7.34 -14.28
N GLN A 92 1.11 -7.49 -13.05
CA GLN A 92 2.30 -8.31 -12.81
C GLN A 92 2.06 -9.77 -13.19
N PRO A 93 3.01 -10.41 -13.88
CA PRO A 93 2.90 -11.83 -14.19
C PRO A 93 3.03 -12.67 -12.90
N ARG A 94 2.39 -13.82 -12.88
CA ARG A 94 2.43 -14.74 -11.72
C ARG A 94 3.83 -15.14 -11.29
N SER A 95 4.76 -15.14 -12.22
CA SER A 95 6.16 -15.48 -11.94
C SER A 95 6.91 -14.44 -11.12
N ALA A 96 6.33 -13.24 -10.96
CA ALA A 96 6.97 -12.13 -10.26
C ALA A 96 5.94 -11.22 -9.58
N TRP A 97 5.12 -11.80 -8.71
CA TRP A 97 4.14 -11.05 -7.95
C TRP A 97 4.78 -10.40 -6.72
N ALA A 98 4.57 -9.09 -6.56
CA ALA A 98 4.85 -8.41 -5.30
C ALA A 98 3.67 -8.63 -4.35
N TRP A 99 3.94 -8.96 -3.08
CA TRP A 99 2.89 -8.96 -2.06
C TRP A 99 2.86 -7.63 -1.28
N GLU A 100 3.95 -6.87 -1.32
CA GLU A 100 4.03 -5.58 -0.62
C GLU A 100 4.93 -4.62 -1.39
N ILE A 101 4.47 -3.39 -1.52
CA ILE A 101 5.27 -2.28 -2.04
C ILE A 101 5.13 -1.08 -1.12
N GLU A 102 6.15 -0.22 -1.10
CA GLU A 102 6.13 1.03 -0.33
C GLU A 102 6.23 2.21 -1.29
N LEU A 103 5.35 3.19 -1.08
CA LEU A 103 5.33 4.42 -1.88
C LEU A 103 5.52 5.61 -0.95
N ARG A 104 6.46 6.48 -1.29
CA ARG A 104 6.69 7.72 -0.56
C ARG A 104 7.20 8.81 -1.48
N PRO A 105 6.97 10.10 -1.14
CA PRO A 105 7.65 11.17 -1.85
C PRO A 105 9.17 11.03 -1.69
N TRP A 106 9.91 11.40 -2.71
CA TRP A 106 11.38 11.25 -2.67
C TRP A 106 12.05 12.05 -1.55
N VAL A 107 11.38 13.09 -1.03
CA VAL A 107 11.87 13.91 0.08
C VAL A 107 11.43 13.43 1.45
N GLU A 108 10.60 12.39 1.51
CA GLU A 108 10.09 11.85 2.77
C GLU A 108 11.21 11.16 3.55
N LYS A 109 11.25 11.42 4.86
CA LYS A 109 12.18 10.72 5.76
C LYS A 109 11.52 9.43 6.27
N PHE A 110 12.27 8.37 6.25
CA PHE A 110 11.75 7.07 6.68
C PHE A 110 12.76 6.19 7.43
#